data_a4bfb575107bc5998f20cd0aa74a9d3a
#
_entry.id   a4bfb575107bc5998f20cd0aa74a9d3a
#
_cell.length_a   1.000
_cell.length_b   1.000
_cell.length_c   1.000
_cell.angle_alpha   90.00
_cell.angle_beta   90.00
_cell.angle_gamma   90.00
#
_symmetry.space_group_name_H-M   'P 1'
#
loop_
_entity.id
_entity.type
_entity.pdbx_description
1 polymer ?
#
loop_
_entity_poly.entity_id
_entity_poly.type
_entity_poly.pdbx_seq_one_letter_code
_entity_poly.pdbx_strand_id
1 'polypeptide(L)'
;MEYPSCQHIEQYLVPGKRCHLVGIGGVSMRPLGLVLRRMGMEISGSDMNASVSTDELISKGIQVSIGHRAENIEGVDCLIRTAAAHNDNPEIAAARAKGIPIFERAQAWGYIMQAYKNAICVSGTHGKTTTTSMLTHIFMQADRDPTIMIGGFLPLLGAGHRVGKGNTIILESCEYCNSFLNFFPTIAVILDVDADHLDFFKDLLDVEQSFRKFASLVPADGLIVANGDDKNTRDTLAGMPYLSFGFDEKNDVYGKNFSEDFSEFDVFCGGQPYAHLRLGVIGRHNALNALAACAVAWKFSILGETTAAALASFHGAGRRLEYKGSFRGADIYDDYAHHPNELHALLQAVRLMHYRRVICAFQPHTYSRTKALFQDFVDELRTVDQAVLADIYAAREQNTVGISSQDLAAEVPGAVYCPRLQDVTTYLRGIAQPGDIILTVGAGDIYKAGEALLK
;
A
#
# COMPACT_ATOMS: atom_id res chain seq x y z
N MET A 1 21.82 -9.98 -3.99
CA MET A 1 21.38 -10.99 -4.98
C MET A 1 21.44 -10.32 -6.35
N GLU A 2 22.34 -10.79 -7.22
CA GLU A 2 22.30 -10.36 -8.62
C GLU A 2 21.11 -11.08 -9.26
N TYR A 3 20.10 -10.30 -9.65
CA TYR A 3 19.02 -10.81 -10.48
C TYR A 3 19.59 -11.08 -11.89
N PRO A 4 19.33 -12.27 -12.47
CA PRO A 4 19.68 -12.46 -13.87
C PRO A 4 19.06 -11.34 -14.68
N SER A 5 19.87 -10.71 -15.52
CA SER A 5 19.49 -9.56 -16.34
C SER A 5 18.13 -9.77 -16.98
N CYS A 6 17.25 -8.74 -16.94
CA CYS A 6 15.96 -8.69 -17.63
C CYS A 6 16.09 -8.74 -19.16
N GLN A 7 17.15 -9.36 -19.67
CA GLN A 7 17.41 -9.46 -21.08
C GLN A 7 16.25 -10.21 -21.72
N HIS A 8 15.48 -9.45 -22.50
CA HIS A 8 14.47 -9.98 -23.42
C HIS A 8 13.08 -10.32 -22.85
N ILE A 9 12.62 -9.67 -21.77
CA ILE A 9 11.24 -9.84 -21.27
C ILE A 9 10.20 -9.52 -22.38
N GLU A 10 10.54 -8.61 -23.28
CA GLU A 10 9.75 -8.22 -24.47
C GLU A 10 9.52 -9.36 -25.46
N GLN A 11 10.32 -10.42 -25.42
CA GLN A 11 10.15 -11.60 -26.27
C GLN A 11 9.15 -12.60 -25.68
N TYR A 12 8.87 -12.48 -24.37
CA TYR A 12 8.05 -13.43 -23.63
C TYR A 12 6.69 -12.86 -23.25
N LEU A 13 6.58 -11.57 -22.97
CA LEU A 13 5.30 -10.95 -22.60
C LEU A 13 4.56 -10.41 -23.83
N VAL A 14 4.28 -11.30 -24.77
CA VAL A 14 3.60 -11.00 -26.04
C VAL A 14 2.42 -11.96 -26.27
N PRO A 15 1.42 -11.56 -27.12
CA PRO A 15 0.26 -12.40 -27.43
C PRO A 15 0.65 -13.81 -27.87
N GLY A 16 -0.11 -14.80 -27.42
CA GLY A 16 0.08 -16.23 -27.74
C GLY A 16 1.12 -16.95 -26.93
N LYS A 17 1.93 -16.26 -26.12
CA LYS A 17 2.87 -16.87 -25.18
C LYS A 17 2.18 -17.38 -23.92
N ARG A 18 2.71 -18.48 -23.37
CA ARG A 18 2.25 -19.10 -22.13
C ARG A 18 3.10 -18.62 -20.95
N CYS A 19 2.47 -18.01 -19.97
CA CYS A 19 3.15 -17.52 -18.77
C CYS A 19 2.54 -18.13 -17.51
N HIS A 20 3.39 -18.65 -16.62
CA HIS A 20 2.98 -19.16 -15.31
C HIS A 20 3.35 -18.19 -14.20
N LEU A 21 2.38 -17.85 -13.34
CA LEU A 21 2.55 -16.92 -12.23
C LEU A 21 2.62 -17.67 -10.90
N VAL A 22 3.78 -17.63 -10.22
CA VAL A 22 3.98 -18.23 -8.89
C VAL A 22 3.52 -17.26 -7.81
N GLY A 23 2.54 -17.66 -6.98
CA GLY A 23 1.86 -16.80 -6.01
C GLY A 23 0.78 -15.95 -6.66
N ILE A 24 0.03 -16.51 -7.61
CA ILE A 24 -0.93 -15.78 -8.47
C ILE A 24 -2.07 -15.10 -7.71
N GLY A 25 -2.46 -15.62 -6.52
CA GLY A 25 -3.49 -15.03 -5.66
C GLY A 25 -3.07 -13.76 -4.92
N GLY A 26 -1.77 -13.42 -4.95
CA GLY A 26 -1.25 -12.22 -4.29
C GLY A 26 -1.83 -10.92 -4.85
N VAL A 27 -1.94 -9.89 -3.97
CA VAL A 27 -2.59 -8.59 -4.24
C VAL A 27 -2.14 -7.97 -5.57
N SER A 28 -0.86 -8.04 -5.90
CA SER A 28 -0.29 -7.45 -7.13
C SER A 28 -0.04 -8.49 -8.24
N MET A 29 -0.03 -9.78 -7.93
CA MET A 29 0.11 -10.87 -8.91
C MET A 29 -1.21 -11.13 -9.64
N ARG A 30 -2.35 -11.13 -8.91
CA ARG A 30 -3.68 -11.29 -9.49
C ARG A 30 -3.97 -10.29 -10.60
N PRO A 31 -3.84 -8.96 -10.40
CA PRO A 31 -4.02 -7.99 -11.48
C PRO A 31 -3.04 -8.18 -12.63
N LEU A 32 -1.79 -8.55 -12.35
CA LEU A 32 -0.80 -8.85 -13.39
C LEU A 32 -1.30 -9.96 -14.32
N GLY A 33 -1.77 -11.08 -13.78
CA GLY A 33 -2.33 -12.18 -14.57
C GLY A 33 -3.50 -11.74 -15.46
N LEU A 34 -4.39 -10.87 -14.96
CA LEU A 34 -5.51 -10.33 -15.73
C LEU A 34 -5.06 -9.38 -16.85
N VAL A 35 -4.07 -8.52 -16.59
CA VAL A 35 -3.51 -7.62 -17.62
C VAL A 35 -2.81 -8.42 -18.71
N LEU A 36 -1.95 -9.37 -18.37
CA LEU A 36 -1.24 -10.20 -19.33
C LEU A 36 -2.20 -11.03 -20.19
N ARG A 37 -3.26 -11.57 -19.59
CA ARG A 37 -4.31 -12.25 -20.34
C ARG A 37 -5.02 -11.32 -21.33
N ARG A 38 -5.33 -10.08 -20.91
CA ARG A 38 -5.91 -9.09 -21.81
C ARG A 38 -4.97 -8.69 -22.96
N MET A 39 -3.66 -8.77 -22.73
CA MET A 39 -2.65 -8.60 -23.78
C MET A 39 -2.60 -9.80 -24.76
N GLY A 40 -3.46 -10.81 -24.58
CA GLY A 40 -3.56 -11.97 -25.47
C GLY A 40 -2.63 -13.14 -25.10
N MET A 41 -2.07 -13.15 -23.89
CA MET A 41 -1.25 -14.26 -23.39
C MET A 41 -2.13 -15.39 -22.81
N GLU A 42 -1.61 -16.61 -22.81
CA GLU A 42 -2.16 -17.74 -22.08
C GLU A 42 -1.57 -17.77 -20.67
N ILE A 43 -2.43 -17.57 -19.66
CA ILE A 43 -1.99 -17.45 -18.27
C ILE A 43 -2.42 -18.65 -17.46
N SER A 44 -1.45 -19.23 -16.73
CA SER A 44 -1.67 -20.13 -15.62
C SER A 44 -0.96 -19.61 -14.36
N GLY A 45 -1.23 -20.23 -13.23
CA GLY A 45 -0.49 -19.89 -12.02
C GLY A 45 -0.74 -20.86 -10.88
N SER A 46 -0.01 -20.64 -9.79
CA SER A 46 -0.12 -21.42 -8.56
C SER A 46 -0.17 -20.52 -7.34
N ASP A 47 -0.79 -21.01 -6.27
CA ASP A 47 -0.73 -20.41 -4.95
C ASP A 47 -0.70 -21.50 -3.87
N MET A 48 -0.16 -21.19 -2.69
CA MET A 48 -0.11 -22.15 -1.57
C MET A 48 -1.50 -22.51 -1.07
N ASN A 49 -2.42 -21.55 -1.06
CA ASN A 49 -3.76 -21.69 -0.49
C ASN A 49 -4.85 -21.23 -1.45
N ALA A 50 -5.98 -21.90 -1.40
CA ALA A 50 -7.22 -21.43 -2.03
C ALA A 50 -7.70 -20.16 -1.32
N SER A 51 -8.20 -19.20 -2.09
CA SER A 51 -8.67 -17.90 -1.60
C SER A 51 -9.69 -17.30 -2.55
N VAL A 52 -10.43 -16.28 -2.10
CA VAL A 52 -11.32 -15.50 -2.97
C VAL A 52 -10.59 -14.98 -4.21
N SER A 53 -9.32 -14.63 -4.08
CA SER A 53 -8.49 -14.18 -5.21
C SER A 53 -8.23 -15.29 -6.24
N THR A 54 -7.95 -16.51 -5.80
CA THR A 54 -7.77 -17.66 -6.71
C THR A 54 -9.08 -18.06 -7.37
N ASP A 55 -10.20 -18.01 -6.62
CA ASP A 55 -11.54 -18.33 -7.15
C ASP A 55 -11.98 -17.31 -8.22
N GLU A 56 -11.69 -16.01 -8.00
CA GLU A 56 -11.93 -14.97 -9.01
C GLU A 56 -11.15 -15.27 -10.31
N LEU A 57 -9.87 -15.63 -10.21
CA LEU A 57 -9.05 -15.94 -11.39
C LEU A 57 -9.59 -17.16 -12.15
N ILE A 58 -9.99 -18.22 -11.42
CA ILE A 58 -10.60 -19.43 -11.99
C ILE A 58 -11.91 -19.06 -12.71
N SER A 59 -12.77 -18.24 -12.08
CA SER A 59 -14.04 -17.79 -12.69
C SER A 59 -13.84 -16.99 -13.98
N LYS A 60 -12.69 -16.31 -14.08
CA LYS A 60 -12.26 -15.61 -15.30
C LYS A 60 -11.52 -16.52 -16.30
N GLY A 61 -11.47 -17.84 -16.05
CA GLY A 61 -10.90 -18.86 -16.94
C GLY A 61 -9.36 -18.88 -16.95
N ILE A 62 -8.71 -18.46 -15.86
CA ILE A 62 -7.27 -18.68 -15.64
C ILE A 62 -7.11 -20.00 -14.89
N GLN A 63 -6.22 -20.86 -15.37
CA GLN A 63 -5.90 -22.13 -14.69
C GLN A 63 -5.05 -21.84 -13.45
N VAL A 64 -5.57 -22.16 -12.25
CA VAL A 64 -4.86 -21.98 -10.98
C VAL A 64 -4.68 -23.33 -10.30
N SER A 65 -3.44 -23.65 -9.94
CA SER A 65 -3.06 -24.83 -9.15
C SER A 65 -2.89 -24.45 -7.68
N ILE A 66 -3.49 -25.20 -6.78
CA ILE A 66 -3.22 -25.05 -5.34
C ILE A 66 -2.07 -25.97 -4.94
N GLY A 67 -1.06 -25.39 -4.32
CA GLY A 67 0.24 -26.02 -4.05
C GLY A 67 1.22 -25.88 -5.21
N HIS A 68 2.49 -25.72 -4.87
CA HIS A 68 3.58 -25.58 -5.83
C HIS A 68 4.16 -26.95 -6.20
N ARG A 69 4.19 -27.26 -7.49
CA ARG A 69 4.72 -28.54 -8.02
C ARG A 69 5.43 -28.29 -9.35
N ALA A 70 6.48 -29.05 -9.62
CA ALA A 70 7.28 -28.96 -10.86
C ALA A 70 6.45 -29.13 -12.13
N GLU A 71 5.37 -29.91 -12.07
CA GLU A 71 4.49 -30.24 -13.20
C GLU A 71 3.62 -29.01 -13.60
N ASN A 72 3.39 -28.06 -12.69
CA ASN A 72 2.56 -26.87 -12.97
C ASN A 72 3.13 -26.00 -14.09
N ILE A 73 4.42 -26.13 -14.40
CA ILE A 73 5.10 -25.31 -15.42
C ILE A 73 5.35 -26.07 -16.74
N GLU A 74 4.63 -27.14 -16.99
CA GLU A 74 4.80 -27.86 -18.26
C GLU A 74 4.27 -27.05 -19.44
N GLY A 75 5.12 -26.90 -20.46
CA GLY A 75 4.78 -26.21 -21.70
C GLY A 75 4.67 -24.69 -21.60
N VAL A 76 5.17 -24.06 -20.51
CA VAL A 76 5.19 -22.60 -20.40
C VAL A 76 6.42 -22.01 -21.08
N ASP A 77 6.28 -20.80 -21.63
CA ASP A 77 7.37 -20.06 -22.27
C ASP A 77 8.16 -19.23 -21.25
N CYS A 78 7.51 -18.77 -20.18
CA CYS A 78 8.15 -18.00 -19.12
C CYS A 78 7.41 -18.16 -17.78
N LEU A 79 8.10 -17.78 -16.70
CA LEU A 79 7.57 -17.77 -15.34
C LEU A 79 7.73 -16.38 -14.75
N ILE A 80 6.70 -15.90 -14.04
CA ILE A 80 6.77 -14.69 -13.22
C ILE A 80 6.55 -15.08 -11.77
N ARG A 81 7.43 -14.61 -10.87
CA ARG A 81 7.31 -14.93 -9.44
C ARG A 81 7.03 -13.68 -8.59
N THR A 82 6.38 -13.90 -7.48
CA THR A 82 6.39 -12.94 -6.37
C THR A 82 7.72 -13.01 -5.62
N ALA A 83 8.16 -11.89 -5.03
CA ALA A 83 9.35 -11.86 -4.19
C ALA A 83 9.26 -12.82 -2.96
N ALA A 84 8.04 -13.21 -2.56
CA ALA A 84 7.81 -14.17 -1.48
C ALA A 84 8.12 -15.63 -1.88
N ALA A 85 8.20 -15.94 -3.17
CA ALA A 85 8.57 -17.27 -3.65
C ALA A 85 10.10 -17.39 -3.79
N HIS A 86 10.72 -18.17 -2.91
CA HIS A 86 12.18 -18.34 -2.87
C HIS A 86 12.68 -19.33 -3.93
N ASN A 87 14.00 -19.42 -4.06
CA ASN A 87 14.67 -20.22 -5.09
C ASN A 87 14.49 -21.75 -4.93
N ASP A 88 14.12 -22.20 -3.75
CA ASP A 88 13.80 -23.59 -3.41
C ASP A 88 12.35 -24.00 -3.76
N ASN A 89 11.52 -23.04 -4.20
CA ASN A 89 10.19 -23.35 -4.70
C ASN A 89 10.30 -24.34 -5.88
N PRO A 90 9.55 -25.47 -5.88
CA PRO A 90 9.70 -26.55 -6.88
C PRO A 90 9.44 -26.08 -8.31
N GLU A 91 8.57 -25.10 -8.53
CA GLU A 91 8.29 -24.52 -9.86
C GLU A 91 9.47 -23.68 -10.35
N ILE A 92 10.04 -22.87 -9.46
CA ILE A 92 11.22 -22.02 -9.76
C ILE A 92 12.44 -22.91 -10.03
N ALA A 93 12.66 -23.95 -9.22
CA ALA A 93 13.75 -24.90 -9.41
C ALA A 93 13.60 -25.66 -10.74
N ALA A 94 12.39 -26.14 -11.06
CA ALA A 94 12.11 -26.81 -12.32
C ALA A 94 12.26 -25.89 -13.54
N ALA A 95 11.83 -24.63 -13.45
CA ALA A 95 12.01 -23.65 -14.53
C ALA A 95 13.48 -23.41 -14.83
N ARG A 96 14.33 -23.26 -13.79
CA ARG A 96 15.78 -23.14 -13.95
C ARG A 96 16.40 -24.37 -14.61
N ALA A 97 16.02 -25.58 -14.16
CA ALA A 97 16.53 -26.83 -14.72
C ALA A 97 16.17 -26.98 -16.20
N LYS A 98 15.02 -26.48 -16.62
CA LYS A 98 14.54 -26.51 -18.01
C LYS A 98 14.99 -25.29 -18.85
N GLY A 99 15.72 -24.32 -18.28
CA GLY A 99 16.11 -23.09 -18.97
C GLY A 99 14.96 -22.16 -19.31
N ILE A 100 13.83 -22.25 -18.60
CA ILE A 100 12.67 -21.38 -18.76
C ILE A 100 13.00 -20.03 -18.08
N PRO A 101 12.85 -18.89 -18.78
CA PRO A 101 13.09 -17.57 -18.19
C PRO A 101 12.18 -17.28 -17.00
N ILE A 102 12.77 -16.71 -15.96
CA ILE A 102 12.07 -16.35 -14.71
C ILE A 102 12.19 -14.85 -14.54
N PHE A 103 11.04 -14.17 -14.43
CA PHE A 103 10.95 -12.75 -14.20
C PHE A 103 10.37 -12.44 -12.82
N GLU A 104 10.77 -11.32 -12.24
CA GLU A 104 10.11 -10.78 -11.07
C GLU A 104 8.82 -10.05 -11.46
N ARG A 105 7.84 -10.08 -10.57
CA ARG A 105 6.58 -9.33 -10.74
C ARG A 105 6.81 -7.86 -11.10
N ALA A 106 7.78 -7.19 -10.45
CA ALA A 106 8.08 -5.78 -10.69
C ALA A 106 8.61 -5.54 -12.12
N GLN A 107 9.40 -6.46 -12.65
CA GLN A 107 9.90 -6.39 -14.04
C GLN A 107 8.76 -6.50 -15.06
N ALA A 108 7.80 -7.40 -14.81
CA ALA A 108 6.63 -7.54 -15.67
C ALA A 108 5.75 -6.28 -15.65
N TRP A 109 5.51 -5.68 -14.48
CA TRP A 109 4.80 -4.41 -14.38
C TRP A 109 5.58 -3.28 -15.07
N GLY A 110 6.90 -3.21 -14.89
CA GLY A 110 7.75 -2.25 -15.58
C GLY A 110 7.65 -2.37 -17.11
N TYR A 111 7.64 -3.59 -17.66
CA TYR A 111 7.43 -3.80 -19.08
C TYR A 111 6.04 -3.33 -19.54
N ILE A 112 4.99 -3.73 -18.83
CA ILE A 112 3.60 -3.39 -19.17
C ILE A 112 3.39 -1.88 -19.19
N MET A 113 3.93 -1.15 -18.22
CA MET A 113 3.68 0.29 -18.10
C MET A 113 4.27 1.11 -19.24
N GLN A 114 5.28 0.60 -19.95
CA GLN A 114 5.86 1.28 -21.12
C GLN A 114 4.87 1.39 -22.30
N ALA A 115 3.79 0.58 -22.30
CA ALA A 115 2.71 0.70 -23.29
C ALA A 115 1.74 1.86 -23.01
N TYR A 116 1.87 2.53 -21.87
CA TYR A 116 0.99 3.64 -21.47
C TYR A 116 1.71 4.98 -21.65
N LYS A 117 0.98 5.95 -22.24
CA LYS A 117 1.51 7.31 -22.40
C LYS A 117 1.82 7.96 -21.04
N ASN A 118 0.96 7.69 -20.04
CA ASN A 118 1.07 8.23 -18.71
C ASN A 118 1.19 7.09 -17.70
N ALA A 119 2.38 6.91 -17.15
CA ALA A 119 2.66 5.94 -16.09
C ALA A 119 2.88 6.69 -14.77
N ILE A 120 1.85 6.74 -13.93
CA ILE A 120 1.87 7.41 -12.62
C ILE A 120 2.24 6.38 -11.58
N CYS A 121 3.41 6.55 -10.96
CA CYS A 121 3.94 5.70 -9.91
C CYS A 121 3.88 6.44 -8.58
N VAL A 122 3.04 5.96 -7.66
CA VAL A 122 2.90 6.56 -6.33
C VAL A 122 3.78 5.81 -5.36
N SER A 123 4.81 6.50 -4.88
CA SER A 123 5.80 6.01 -3.91
C SER A 123 5.85 6.89 -2.66
N GLY A 124 6.56 6.42 -1.67
CA GLY A 124 6.72 7.06 -0.36
C GLY A 124 6.78 5.97 0.70
N THR A 125 7.34 6.23 1.84
CA THR A 125 7.32 5.30 2.95
C THR A 125 5.88 5.10 3.42
N HIS A 126 5.10 6.18 3.51
CA HIS A 126 3.71 6.18 3.97
C HIS A 126 2.75 6.76 2.92
N GLY A 127 1.44 6.52 3.05
CA GLY A 127 0.40 7.14 2.25
C GLY A 127 0.16 6.58 0.84
N LYS A 128 1.00 5.68 0.34
CA LYS A 128 0.93 5.11 -1.03
C LYS A 128 -0.46 4.64 -1.43
N THR A 129 -1.05 3.73 -0.66
CA THR A 129 -2.37 3.13 -0.93
C THR A 129 -3.46 4.18 -0.97
N THR A 130 -3.47 5.10 -0.01
CA THR A 130 -4.46 6.18 0.10
C THR A 130 -4.37 7.14 -1.09
N THR A 131 -3.17 7.60 -1.43
CA THR A 131 -2.96 8.52 -2.55
C THR A 131 -3.28 7.86 -3.89
N THR A 132 -2.88 6.60 -4.10
CA THR A 132 -3.23 5.83 -5.30
C THR A 132 -4.75 5.67 -5.42
N SER A 133 -5.45 5.46 -4.30
CA SER A 133 -6.91 5.39 -4.26
C SER A 133 -7.57 6.73 -4.56
N MET A 134 -7.07 7.83 -4.01
CA MET A 134 -7.56 9.18 -4.31
C MET A 134 -7.38 9.53 -5.79
N LEU A 135 -6.22 9.24 -6.37
CA LEU A 135 -5.97 9.39 -7.81
C LEU A 135 -6.92 8.52 -8.64
N THR A 136 -7.20 7.31 -8.18
CA THR A 136 -8.18 6.43 -8.82
C THR A 136 -9.56 7.09 -8.89
N HIS A 137 -10.07 7.63 -7.78
CA HIS A 137 -11.34 8.38 -7.76
C HIS A 137 -11.33 9.55 -8.73
N ILE A 138 -10.27 10.37 -8.72
CA ILE A 138 -10.14 11.55 -9.58
C ILE A 138 -10.13 11.15 -11.07
N PHE A 139 -9.31 10.18 -11.46
CA PHE A 139 -9.19 9.77 -12.86
C PHE A 139 -10.43 9.05 -13.38
N MET A 140 -11.12 8.29 -12.52
CA MET A 140 -12.41 7.68 -12.85
C MET A 140 -13.50 8.75 -13.02
N GLN A 141 -13.60 9.72 -12.12
CA GLN A 141 -14.54 10.84 -12.18
C GLN A 141 -14.31 11.73 -13.41
N ALA A 142 -13.06 11.85 -13.85
CA ALA A 142 -12.67 12.59 -15.05
C ALA A 142 -12.76 11.77 -16.34
N ASP A 143 -13.41 10.60 -16.34
CA ASP A 143 -13.61 9.70 -17.48
C ASP A 143 -12.30 9.31 -18.21
N ARG A 144 -11.18 9.20 -17.48
CA ARG A 144 -9.86 8.86 -18.06
C ARG A 144 -9.66 7.35 -18.26
N ASP A 145 -10.55 6.51 -17.76
CA ASP A 145 -10.55 5.04 -17.87
C ASP A 145 -9.16 4.39 -17.59
N PRO A 146 -8.51 4.67 -16.44
CA PRO A 146 -7.15 4.22 -16.16
C PRO A 146 -7.06 2.72 -15.88
N THR A 147 -5.88 2.15 -16.15
CA THR A 147 -5.45 0.87 -15.54
C THR A 147 -4.86 1.17 -14.17
N ILE A 148 -5.22 0.38 -13.16
CA ILE A 148 -4.95 0.69 -11.76
C ILE A 148 -4.44 -0.55 -11.04
N MET A 149 -3.44 -0.37 -10.17
CA MET A 149 -2.99 -1.35 -9.20
C MET A 149 -2.73 -0.66 -7.86
N ILE A 150 -3.49 -1.04 -6.85
CA ILE A 150 -3.44 -0.55 -5.47
C ILE A 150 -3.01 -1.70 -4.56
N GLY A 151 -2.23 -1.43 -3.54
CA GLY A 151 -1.79 -2.42 -2.55
C GLY A 151 -2.89 -2.91 -1.59
N GLY A 152 -4.10 -2.37 -1.69
CA GLY A 152 -5.25 -2.69 -0.85
C GLY A 152 -6.55 -2.80 -1.64
N PHE A 153 -7.65 -3.05 -0.93
CA PHE A 153 -9.01 -3.07 -1.49
C PHE A 153 -9.56 -1.65 -1.60
N LEU A 154 -10.12 -1.30 -2.74
CA LEU A 154 -10.83 -0.04 -2.95
C LEU A 154 -12.33 -0.31 -3.22
N PRO A 155 -13.25 0.16 -2.36
CA PRO A 155 -14.69 -0.07 -2.51
C PRO A 155 -15.23 0.36 -3.89
N LEU A 156 -14.79 1.50 -4.42
CA LEU A 156 -15.16 2.00 -5.75
C LEU A 156 -14.96 0.96 -6.87
N LEU A 157 -13.91 0.15 -6.76
CA LEU A 157 -13.56 -0.86 -7.75
C LEU A 157 -14.08 -2.26 -7.39
N GLY A 158 -14.49 -2.48 -6.12
CA GLY A 158 -14.73 -3.82 -5.57
C GLY A 158 -13.46 -4.69 -5.57
N ALA A 159 -12.28 -4.10 -5.74
CA ALA A 159 -11.00 -4.78 -5.87
C ALA A 159 -9.84 -3.83 -5.59
N GLY A 160 -8.60 -4.34 -5.51
CA GLY A 160 -7.37 -3.52 -5.49
C GLY A 160 -6.83 -3.20 -6.89
N HIS A 161 -7.60 -3.45 -7.95
CA HIS A 161 -7.12 -3.27 -9.33
C HIS A 161 -8.24 -3.04 -10.32
N ARG A 162 -7.88 -2.47 -11.46
CA ARG A 162 -8.74 -2.30 -12.62
C ARG A 162 -7.92 -2.31 -13.89
N VAL A 163 -8.43 -2.92 -14.95
CA VAL A 163 -7.83 -2.86 -16.29
C VAL A 163 -8.67 -1.93 -17.16
N GLY A 164 -8.22 -0.69 -17.31
CA GLY A 164 -8.86 0.35 -18.13
C GLY A 164 -8.48 0.27 -19.60
N LYS A 165 -9.15 1.07 -20.44
CA LYS A 165 -8.87 1.21 -21.88
C LYS A 165 -8.14 2.52 -22.22
N GLY A 166 -7.98 3.39 -21.22
CA GLY A 166 -7.29 4.67 -21.34
C GLY A 166 -5.78 4.50 -21.50
N ASN A 167 -5.11 5.60 -21.76
CA ASN A 167 -3.66 5.67 -21.96
C ASN A 167 -2.89 5.96 -20.67
N THR A 168 -3.55 5.82 -19.52
CA THR A 168 -2.96 6.07 -18.18
C THR A 168 -2.95 4.80 -17.36
N ILE A 169 -1.81 4.53 -16.71
CA ILE A 169 -1.68 3.51 -15.67
C ILE A 169 -1.28 4.18 -14.36
N ILE A 170 -1.92 3.80 -13.26
CA ILE A 170 -1.65 4.29 -11.91
C ILE A 170 -1.25 3.11 -11.04
N LEU A 171 -0.01 3.11 -10.55
CA LEU A 171 0.57 2.01 -9.80
C LEU A 171 1.04 2.48 -8.42
N GLU A 172 0.65 1.76 -7.39
CA GLU A 172 1.33 1.82 -6.10
C GLU A 172 2.73 1.21 -6.23
N SER A 173 3.76 1.97 -5.88
CA SER A 173 5.16 1.68 -6.17
C SER A 173 5.96 1.56 -4.88
N CYS A 174 6.15 0.31 -4.42
CA CYS A 174 6.81 0.02 -3.15
C CYS A 174 8.33 0.02 -3.32
N GLU A 175 9.00 0.67 -2.39
CA GLU A 175 10.46 0.76 -2.28
C GLU A 175 11.11 -0.54 -1.81
N TYR A 176 10.36 -1.38 -1.08
CA TYR A 176 10.88 -2.63 -0.51
C TYR A 176 11.56 -3.52 -1.56
N CYS A 177 12.74 -4.01 -1.23
CA CYS A 177 13.62 -4.77 -2.14
C CYS A 177 13.91 -4.03 -3.45
N ASN A 178 13.89 -2.70 -3.46
CA ASN A 178 14.09 -1.87 -4.65
C ASN A 178 13.12 -2.23 -5.81
N SER A 179 11.92 -2.73 -5.49
CA SER A 179 10.95 -3.19 -6.49
C SER A 179 10.58 -2.10 -7.49
N PHE A 180 10.39 -0.86 -7.03
CA PHE A 180 10.02 0.29 -7.86
C PHE A 180 11.13 0.71 -8.86
N LEU A 181 12.39 0.28 -8.66
CA LEU A 181 13.47 0.53 -9.61
C LEU A 181 13.35 -0.28 -10.91
N ASN A 182 12.43 -1.21 -10.97
CA ASN A 182 12.08 -1.92 -12.22
C ASN A 182 11.01 -1.18 -13.03
N PHE A 183 10.49 -0.05 -12.55
CA PHE A 183 9.42 0.70 -13.18
C PHE A 183 9.96 1.77 -14.14
N PHE A 184 9.12 2.24 -15.05
CA PHE A 184 9.41 3.29 -16.03
C PHE A 184 8.36 4.41 -15.85
N PRO A 185 8.41 5.18 -14.74
CA PRO A 185 7.45 6.23 -14.49
C PRO A 185 7.61 7.38 -15.49
N THR A 186 6.51 7.86 -16.05
CA THR A 186 6.46 9.19 -16.66
C THR A 186 6.12 10.25 -15.62
N ILE A 187 5.48 9.82 -14.53
CA ILE A 187 5.18 10.65 -13.36
C ILE A 187 5.51 9.85 -12.10
N ALA A 188 6.46 10.34 -11.32
CA ALA A 188 6.77 9.81 -9.99
C ALA A 188 6.16 10.72 -8.92
N VAL A 189 5.33 10.15 -8.04
CA VAL A 189 4.83 10.83 -6.86
C VAL A 189 5.61 10.31 -5.65
N ILE A 190 6.27 11.20 -4.90
CA ILE A 190 7.04 10.85 -3.69
C ILE A 190 6.41 11.57 -2.50
N LEU A 191 5.74 10.79 -1.65
CA LEU A 191 4.92 11.32 -0.56
C LEU A 191 5.77 11.71 0.64
N ASP A 192 6.70 10.87 1.00
CA ASP A 192 7.66 11.04 2.09
C ASP A 192 8.83 10.06 1.93
N VAL A 193 9.91 10.29 2.67
CA VAL A 193 11.06 9.39 2.76
C VAL A 193 11.43 9.21 4.22
N ASP A 194 11.22 8.00 4.76
CA ASP A 194 11.47 7.68 6.16
C ASP A 194 12.21 6.35 6.31
N ALA A 195 12.76 6.10 7.50
CA ALA A 195 13.49 4.88 7.81
C ALA A 195 12.52 3.71 8.05
N ASP A 196 12.18 2.98 7.00
CA ASP A 196 11.43 1.72 7.08
C ASP A 196 12.15 0.61 6.32
N HIS A 197 11.66 -0.62 6.46
CA HIS A 197 12.26 -1.80 5.83
C HIS A 197 13.76 -1.99 6.12
N LEU A 198 14.16 -1.74 7.38
CA LEU A 198 15.55 -1.87 7.85
C LEU A 198 16.06 -3.33 7.88
N ASP A 199 15.21 -4.28 7.54
CA ASP A 199 15.58 -5.66 7.18
C ASP A 199 16.23 -5.75 5.79
N PHE A 200 15.99 -4.75 4.94
CA PHE A 200 16.55 -4.63 3.59
C PHE A 200 17.51 -3.43 3.44
N PHE A 201 17.10 -2.24 3.88
CA PHE A 201 17.92 -1.04 3.88
C PHE A 201 18.79 -0.96 5.14
N LYS A 202 20.00 -0.42 5.02
CA LYS A 202 20.91 -0.26 6.15
C LYS A 202 20.44 0.83 7.12
N ASP A 203 20.03 1.95 6.57
CA ASP A 203 19.69 3.17 7.28
C ASP A 203 18.88 4.11 6.36
N LEU A 204 18.49 5.27 6.89
CA LEU A 204 17.76 6.30 6.14
C LEU A 204 18.49 6.74 4.88
N LEU A 205 19.82 6.88 4.92
CA LEU A 205 20.60 7.31 3.76
C LEU A 205 20.48 6.32 2.59
N ASP A 206 20.46 5.01 2.89
CA ASP A 206 20.26 3.97 1.88
C ASP A 206 18.84 4.02 1.27
N VAL A 207 17.82 4.33 2.10
CA VAL A 207 16.45 4.60 1.62
C VAL A 207 16.43 5.83 0.71
N GLU A 208 17.01 6.96 1.13
CA GLU A 208 17.10 8.19 0.34
C GLU A 208 17.77 7.94 -1.01
N GLN A 209 18.89 7.20 -1.05
CA GLN A 209 19.56 6.84 -2.29
C GLN A 209 18.68 6.00 -3.21
N SER A 210 17.87 5.10 -2.67
CA SER A 210 16.93 4.30 -3.44
C SER A 210 15.83 5.17 -4.07
N PHE A 211 15.22 6.07 -3.28
CA PHE A 211 14.23 7.04 -3.80
C PHE A 211 14.83 7.99 -4.83
N ARG A 212 16.07 8.45 -4.64
CA ARG A 212 16.76 9.27 -5.62
C ARG A 212 16.98 8.53 -6.95
N LYS A 213 17.35 7.24 -6.90
CA LYS A 213 17.43 6.40 -8.10
C LYS A 213 16.08 6.27 -8.79
N PHE A 214 15.02 6.05 -8.01
CA PHE A 214 13.65 5.97 -8.55
C PHE A 214 13.23 7.28 -9.24
N ALA A 215 13.45 8.43 -8.60
CA ALA A 215 13.21 9.75 -9.20
C ALA A 215 13.99 9.96 -10.52
N SER A 216 15.21 9.43 -10.61
CA SER A 216 16.06 9.50 -11.80
C SER A 216 15.56 8.65 -12.98
N LEU A 217 14.58 7.74 -12.76
CA LEU A 217 13.93 6.97 -13.83
C LEU A 217 12.94 7.80 -14.64
N VAL A 218 12.49 8.93 -14.09
CA VAL A 218 11.56 9.84 -14.78
C VAL A 218 12.28 10.49 -15.97
N PRO A 219 11.76 10.39 -17.20
CA PRO A 219 12.38 11.00 -18.37
C PRO A 219 12.36 12.54 -18.29
N ALA A 220 13.17 13.20 -19.13
CA ALA A 220 13.33 14.65 -19.09
C ALA A 220 12.03 15.45 -19.37
N ASP A 221 11.07 14.86 -20.09
CA ASP A 221 9.73 15.39 -20.34
C ASP A 221 8.67 14.86 -19.34
N GLY A 222 9.10 14.07 -18.36
CA GLY A 222 8.25 13.55 -17.29
C GLY A 222 8.10 14.53 -16.13
N LEU A 223 7.50 14.06 -15.03
CA LEU A 223 7.20 14.89 -13.88
C LEU A 223 7.51 14.14 -12.56
N ILE A 224 8.23 14.80 -11.68
CA ILE A 224 8.30 14.39 -10.26
C ILE A 224 7.35 15.28 -9.48
N VAL A 225 6.47 14.69 -8.67
CA VAL A 225 5.57 15.37 -7.71
C VAL A 225 6.04 14.95 -6.31
N ALA A 226 6.43 15.89 -5.46
CA ALA A 226 7.05 15.55 -4.19
C ALA A 226 6.63 16.45 -3.04
N ASN A 227 6.64 15.90 -1.83
CA ASN A 227 6.34 16.60 -0.60
C ASN A 227 7.44 17.62 -0.28
N GLY A 228 7.13 18.91 -0.47
CA GLY A 228 8.07 20.00 -0.19
C GLY A 228 8.20 20.36 1.29
N ASP A 229 7.32 19.86 2.14
CA ASP A 229 7.42 20.07 3.60
C ASP A 229 8.30 19.02 4.27
N ASP A 230 8.43 17.82 3.67
CA ASP A 230 9.26 16.75 4.22
C ASP A 230 10.74 16.99 3.94
N LYS A 231 11.54 17.04 5.02
CA LYS A 231 12.98 17.34 4.91
C LYS A 231 13.73 16.25 4.14
N ASN A 232 13.45 14.99 4.44
CA ASN A 232 14.15 13.86 3.84
C ASN A 232 13.86 13.78 2.34
N THR A 233 12.61 14.08 1.92
CA THR A 233 12.22 14.18 0.50
C THR A 233 12.98 15.30 -0.20
N ARG A 234 13.08 16.50 0.40
CA ARG A 234 13.86 17.61 -0.18
C ARG A 234 15.33 17.26 -0.31
N ASP A 235 15.94 16.65 0.71
CA ASP A 235 17.35 16.24 0.69
C ASP A 235 17.59 15.16 -0.39
N THR A 236 16.68 14.18 -0.47
CA THR A 236 16.70 13.13 -1.51
C THR A 236 16.68 13.70 -2.91
N LEU A 237 15.85 14.73 -3.15
CA LEU A 237 15.66 15.32 -4.48
C LEU A 237 16.54 16.57 -4.74
N ALA A 238 17.52 16.85 -3.87
CA ALA A 238 18.37 18.02 -4.02
C ALA A 238 19.00 18.11 -5.42
N GLY A 239 18.75 19.23 -6.11
CA GLY A 239 19.21 19.47 -7.47
C GLY A 239 18.37 18.85 -8.60
N MET A 240 17.27 18.17 -8.29
CA MET A 240 16.29 17.67 -9.27
C MET A 240 15.08 18.61 -9.32
N PRO A 241 14.54 18.95 -10.50
CA PRO A 241 13.30 19.72 -10.60
C PRO A 241 12.12 18.82 -10.22
N TYR A 242 11.20 19.36 -9.41
CA TYR A 242 9.93 18.68 -9.06
C TYR A 242 8.81 19.70 -8.81
N LEU A 243 7.59 19.27 -8.95
CA LEU A 243 6.38 19.98 -8.52
C LEU A 243 6.17 19.68 -7.04
N SER A 244 6.27 20.70 -6.20
CA SER A 244 6.11 20.55 -4.75
C SER A 244 4.65 20.57 -4.32
N PHE A 245 4.31 19.77 -3.31
CA PHE A 245 3.04 19.87 -2.57
C PHE A 245 3.29 19.88 -1.07
N GLY A 246 2.37 20.47 -0.31
CA GLY A 246 2.46 20.50 1.14
C GLY A 246 1.51 21.50 1.79
N PHE A 247 1.71 21.76 3.08
CA PHE A 247 0.95 22.74 3.83
C PHE A 247 1.56 24.16 3.76
N ASP A 248 2.89 24.25 3.56
CA ASP A 248 3.56 25.54 3.42
C ASP A 248 3.21 26.17 2.06
N GLU A 249 2.82 27.44 2.09
CA GLU A 249 2.47 28.23 0.88
C GLU A 249 3.62 28.43 -0.11
N LYS A 250 4.84 28.05 0.27
CA LYS A 250 5.99 28.02 -0.64
C LYS A 250 5.93 26.88 -1.65
N ASN A 251 5.09 25.87 -1.40
CA ASN A 251 4.88 24.78 -2.33
C ASN A 251 4.08 25.26 -3.56
N ASP A 252 4.27 24.55 -4.69
CA ASP A 252 3.50 24.83 -5.91
C ASP A 252 2.01 24.48 -5.74
N VAL A 253 1.72 23.43 -4.91
CA VAL A 253 0.37 23.04 -4.53
C VAL A 253 0.29 22.97 -3.01
N TYR A 254 -0.62 23.77 -2.44
CA TYR A 254 -0.75 23.87 -0.99
C TYR A 254 -2.20 24.05 -0.55
N GLY A 255 -2.45 23.73 0.72
CA GLY A 255 -3.75 23.88 1.35
C GLY A 255 -3.84 25.08 2.30
N LYS A 256 -5.02 25.66 2.44
CA LYS A 256 -5.36 26.72 3.43
C LYS A 256 -6.73 26.48 4.05
N ASN A 257 -7.02 27.23 5.13
CA ASN A 257 -8.34 27.26 5.78
C ASN A 257 -8.81 25.86 6.21
N PHE A 258 -7.91 25.09 6.80
CA PHE A 258 -8.22 23.73 7.27
C PHE A 258 -9.24 23.74 8.41
N SER A 259 -10.23 22.82 8.32
CA SER A 259 -11.03 22.44 9.48
C SER A 259 -10.15 21.76 10.56
N GLU A 260 -10.65 21.68 11.78
CA GLU A 260 -9.94 21.06 12.90
C GLU A 260 -9.51 19.62 12.62
N ASP A 261 -10.37 18.87 11.93
CA ASP A 261 -10.15 17.46 11.55
C ASP A 261 -9.46 17.27 10.20
N PHE A 262 -9.06 18.36 9.52
CA PHE A 262 -8.44 18.38 8.21
C PHE A 262 -9.30 17.78 7.08
N SER A 263 -10.59 17.62 7.28
CA SER A 263 -11.49 17.10 6.23
C SER A 263 -11.94 18.18 5.24
N GLU A 264 -11.89 19.45 5.61
CA GLU A 264 -12.31 20.57 4.77
C GLU A 264 -11.19 21.61 4.66
N PHE A 265 -10.85 22.02 3.43
CA PHE A 265 -9.81 23.02 3.16
C PHE A 265 -9.82 23.52 1.71
N ASP A 266 -9.17 24.65 1.47
CA ASP A 266 -8.97 25.23 0.14
C ASP A 266 -7.62 24.79 -0.43
N VAL A 267 -7.57 24.43 -1.71
CA VAL A 267 -6.36 24.05 -2.45
C VAL A 267 -5.98 25.14 -3.44
N PHE A 268 -4.71 25.50 -3.43
CA PHE A 268 -4.09 26.43 -4.36
C PHE A 268 -3.04 25.72 -5.21
N CYS A 269 -3.04 26.02 -6.52
CA CYS A 269 -2.07 25.48 -7.48
C CYS A 269 -1.42 26.64 -8.23
N GLY A 270 -0.10 26.75 -8.20
CA GLY A 270 0.62 27.87 -8.80
C GLY A 270 0.18 29.23 -8.27
N GLY A 271 -0.19 29.32 -6.99
CA GLY A 271 -0.68 30.51 -6.32
C GLY A 271 -2.13 30.91 -6.66
N GLN A 272 -2.85 30.12 -7.46
CA GLN A 272 -4.25 30.38 -7.82
C GLN A 272 -5.18 29.37 -7.13
N PRO A 273 -6.41 29.79 -6.73
CA PRO A 273 -7.42 28.88 -6.21
C PRO A 273 -7.69 27.75 -7.22
N TYR A 274 -7.67 26.50 -6.75
CA TYR A 274 -7.92 25.34 -7.59
C TYR A 274 -9.20 24.61 -7.20
N ALA A 275 -9.36 24.29 -5.91
CA ALA A 275 -10.52 23.55 -5.41
C ALA A 275 -10.80 23.88 -3.94
N HIS A 276 -12.07 23.77 -3.54
CA HIS A 276 -12.47 23.63 -2.15
C HIS A 276 -12.79 22.16 -1.90
N LEU A 277 -12.05 21.52 -1.01
CA LEU A 277 -12.20 20.09 -0.74
C LEU A 277 -13.03 19.85 0.52
N ARG A 278 -13.86 18.81 0.46
CA ARG A 278 -14.49 18.13 1.58
C ARG A 278 -14.20 16.66 1.45
N LEU A 279 -13.22 16.18 2.20
CA LEU A 279 -12.80 14.77 2.14
C LEU A 279 -13.79 13.90 2.92
N GLY A 280 -14.03 12.68 2.42
CA GLY A 280 -14.74 11.64 3.17
C GLY A 280 -13.87 10.94 4.23
N VAL A 281 -12.64 11.42 4.45
CA VAL A 281 -11.67 10.91 5.43
C VAL A 281 -11.06 12.07 6.21
N ILE A 282 -10.68 11.83 7.45
CA ILE A 282 -10.13 12.84 8.37
C ILE A 282 -8.63 12.68 8.56
N GLY A 283 -8.01 13.69 9.14
CA GLY A 283 -6.63 13.67 9.59
C GLY A 283 -5.65 14.35 8.64
N ARG A 284 -4.64 14.97 9.26
CA ARG A 284 -3.63 15.78 8.58
C ARG A 284 -2.90 15.02 7.47
N HIS A 285 -2.60 13.74 7.70
CA HIS A 285 -1.96 12.88 6.71
C HIS A 285 -2.83 12.65 5.46
N ASN A 286 -4.17 12.54 5.62
CA ASN A 286 -5.09 12.40 4.49
C ASN A 286 -5.23 13.70 3.70
N ALA A 287 -5.20 14.87 4.36
CA ALA A 287 -5.13 16.14 3.66
C ALA A 287 -3.84 16.25 2.82
N LEU A 288 -2.70 15.81 3.36
CA LEU A 288 -1.43 15.79 2.62
C LEU A 288 -1.49 14.84 1.40
N ASN A 289 -2.05 13.65 1.56
CA ASN A 289 -2.29 12.71 0.45
C ASN A 289 -3.21 13.31 -0.62
N ALA A 290 -4.24 14.07 -0.21
CA ALA A 290 -5.14 14.77 -1.13
C ALA A 290 -4.42 15.90 -1.89
N LEU A 291 -3.51 16.65 -1.25
CA LEU A 291 -2.68 17.66 -1.92
C LEU A 291 -1.78 17.04 -2.98
N ALA A 292 -1.17 15.88 -2.71
CA ALA A 292 -0.40 15.12 -3.71
C ALA A 292 -1.28 14.72 -4.90
N ALA A 293 -2.49 14.22 -4.63
CA ALA A 293 -3.44 13.85 -5.68
C ALA A 293 -3.91 15.05 -6.49
N CYS A 294 -4.15 16.21 -5.85
CA CYS A 294 -4.48 17.48 -6.52
C CYS A 294 -3.34 17.97 -7.42
N ALA A 295 -2.07 17.82 -7.00
CA ALA A 295 -0.91 18.19 -7.79
C ALA A 295 -0.85 17.42 -9.11
N VAL A 296 -1.11 16.12 -9.06
CA VAL A 296 -1.20 15.28 -10.27
C VAL A 296 -2.43 15.69 -11.10
N ALA A 297 -3.62 15.83 -10.50
CA ALA A 297 -4.84 16.20 -11.18
C ALA A 297 -4.70 17.54 -11.94
N TRP A 298 -4.10 18.53 -11.30
CA TRP A 298 -3.82 19.84 -11.91
C TRP A 298 -2.94 19.72 -13.15
N LYS A 299 -1.88 18.91 -13.11
CA LYS A 299 -1.01 18.67 -14.28
C LYS A 299 -1.70 17.93 -15.43
N PHE A 300 -2.72 17.15 -15.12
CA PHE A 300 -3.60 16.53 -16.13
C PHE A 300 -4.73 17.44 -16.60
N SER A 301 -4.77 18.72 -16.19
CA SER A 301 -5.83 19.67 -16.48
C SER A 301 -7.23 19.16 -16.09
N ILE A 302 -7.29 18.37 -15.02
CA ILE A 302 -8.55 17.97 -14.40
C ILE A 302 -9.08 19.17 -13.61
N LEU A 303 -10.36 19.51 -13.79
CA LEU A 303 -10.96 20.65 -13.12
C LEU A 303 -11.01 20.46 -11.61
N GLY A 304 -10.85 21.56 -10.87
CA GLY A 304 -10.91 21.55 -9.39
C GLY A 304 -12.24 21.01 -8.86
N GLU A 305 -13.37 21.35 -9.50
CA GLU A 305 -14.69 20.83 -9.14
C GLU A 305 -14.81 19.30 -9.34
N THR A 306 -14.24 18.75 -10.41
CA THR A 306 -14.18 17.30 -10.67
C THR A 306 -13.33 16.62 -9.60
N THR A 307 -12.17 17.22 -9.26
CA THR A 307 -11.28 16.74 -8.22
C THR A 307 -11.96 16.73 -6.84
N ALA A 308 -12.67 17.83 -6.51
CA ALA A 308 -13.41 17.96 -5.25
C ALA A 308 -14.53 16.92 -5.14
N ALA A 309 -15.32 16.73 -6.20
CA ALA A 309 -16.39 15.73 -6.22
C ALA A 309 -15.85 14.30 -6.06
N ALA A 310 -14.72 13.99 -6.72
CA ALA A 310 -14.07 12.69 -6.62
C ALA A 310 -13.58 12.42 -5.19
N LEU A 311 -12.88 13.39 -4.57
CA LEU A 311 -12.34 13.24 -3.23
C LEU A 311 -13.42 13.24 -2.14
N ALA A 312 -14.55 13.92 -2.33
CA ALA A 312 -15.70 13.82 -1.45
C ALA A 312 -16.33 12.43 -1.44
N SER A 313 -16.23 11.67 -2.53
CA SER A 313 -16.72 10.29 -2.63
C SER A 313 -15.71 9.25 -2.10
N PHE A 314 -14.50 9.65 -1.76
CA PHE A 314 -13.48 8.76 -1.20
C PHE A 314 -13.64 8.65 0.32
N HIS A 315 -14.09 7.49 0.79
CA HIS A 315 -14.29 7.18 2.21
C HIS A 315 -13.23 6.22 2.77
N GLY A 316 -12.05 6.19 2.17
CA GLY A 316 -10.93 5.34 2.57
C GLY A 316 -10.74 4.12 1.66
N ALA A 317 -9.57 3.53 1.77
CA ALA A 317 -9.25 2.21 1.24
C ALA A 317 -9.46 1.16 2.34
N GLY A 318 -9.64 -0.08 1.96
CA GLY A 318 -9.78 -1.16 2.93
C GLY A 318 -8.61 -1.20 3.92
N ARG A 319 -8.92 -1.40 5.17
CA ARG A 319 -7.97 -1.38 6.28
C ARG A 319 -7.22 -0.05 6.45
N ARG A 320 -7.87 1.11 6.18
CA ARG A 320 -7.35 2.46 6.45
C ARG A 320 -8.41 3.25 7.20
N LEU A 321 -8.40 3.16 8.53
CA LEU A 321 -9.44 3.62 9.46
C LEU A 321 -10.83 3.18 8.96
N GLU A 322 -10.93 1.90 8.59
CA GLU A 322 -12.13 1.32 7.98
C GLU A 322 -13.16 0.99 9.05
N TYR A 323 -14.34 1.61 8.98
CA TYR A 323 -15.45 1.27 9.85
C TYR A 323 -15.98 -0.14 9.53
N LYS A 324 -16.03 -1.01 10.53
CA LYS A 324 -16.47 -2.41 10.39
C LYS A 324 -17.86 -2.64 10.95
N GLY A 325 -18.33 -1.81 11.85
CA GLY A 325 -19.62 -1.96 12.53
C GLY A 325 -19.58 -1.54 13.98
N SER A 326 -20.66 -1.80 14.73
CA SER A 326 -20.74 -1.46 16.13
C SER A 326 -21.09 -2.69 16.98
N PHE A 327 -20.47 -2.83 18.14
CA PHE A 327 -20.72 -3.87 19.13
C PHE A 327 -21.00 -3.25 20.50
N ARG A 328 -22.20 -3.46 21.04
CA ARG A 328 -22.66 -2.91 22.34
C ARG A 328 -22.50 -1.39 22.44
N GLY A 329 -22.64 -0.66 21.33
CA GLY A 329 -22.48 0.79 21.28
C GLY A 329 -21.02 1.27 21.25
N ALA A 330 -20.05 0.36 21.10
CA ALA A 330 -18.68 0.68 20.72
C ALA A 330 -18.50 0.53 19.22
N ASP A 331 -17.89 1.49 18.56
CA ASP A 331 -17.61 1.43 17.12
C ASP A 331 -16.28 0.72 16.87
N ILE A 332 -16.28 -0.16 15.86
CA ILE A 332 -15.11 -0.99 15.51
C ILE A 332 -14.53 -0.49 14.18
N TYR A 333 -13.26 -0.18 14.21
CA TYR A 333 -12.48 0.22 13.06
C TYR A 333 -11.26 -0.69 12.86
N ASP A 334 -10.85 -0.91 11.62
CA ASP A 334 -9.63 -1.62 11.27
C ASP A 334 -8.64 -0.70 10.55
N ASP A 335 -7.36 -0.83 10.92
CA ASP A 335 -6.29 -0.09 10.27
C ASP A 335 -5.05 -0.97 10.02
N TYR A 336 -4.41 -0.73 8.90
CA TYR A 336 -3.21 -1.47 8.47
C TYR A 336 -1.92 -0.93 9.09
N ALA A 337 -1.98 0.14 9.88
CA ALA A 337 -0.80 0.77 10.50
C ALA A 337 0.07 -0.25 11.20
N HIS A 338 1.36 -0.24 10.90
CA HIS A 338 2.35 -1.19 11.40
C HIS A 338 3.74 -0.56 11.62
N HIS A 339 3.86 0.75 11.36
CA HIS A 339 4.99 1.59 11.71
C HIS A 339 4.57 2.60 12.78
N PRO A 340 5.44 3.03 13.73
CA PRO A 340 5.07 3.99 14.76
C PRO A 340 4.49 5.30 14.20
N ASN A 341 5.07 5.84 13.12
CA ASN A 341 4.57 7.06 12.47
C ASN A 341 3.17 6.88 11.90
N GLU A 342 2.82 5.69 11.36
CA GLU A 342 1.46 5.38 10.92
C GLU A 342 0.51 5.26 12.11
N LEU A 343 0.95 4.59 13.18
CA LEU A 343 0.18 4.47 14.42
C LEU A 343 -0.07 5.85 15.04
N HIS A 344 0.95 6.72 15.08
CA HIS A 344 0.82 8.10 15.51
C HIS A 344 -0.25 8.85 14.70
N ALA A 345 -0.15 8.82 13.37
CA ALA A 345 -1.09 9.49 12.48
C ALA A 345 -2.54 8.98 12.65
N LEU A 346 -2.72 7.66 12.80
CA LEU A 346 -3.99 7.03 13.10
C LEU A 346 -4.57 7.53 14.42
N LEU A 347 -3.79 7.48 15.51
CA LEU A 347 -4.25 7.87 16.85
C LEU A 347 -4.56 9.37 16.93
N GLN A 348 -3.81 10.22 16.23
CA GLN A 348 -4.15 11.65 16.10
C GLN A 348 -5.50 11.85 15.39
N ALA A 349 -5.76 11.14 14.28
CA ALA A 349 -7.03 11.22 13.59
C ALA A 349 -8.19 10.72 14.47
N VAL A 350 -8.01 9.62 15.18
CA VAL A 350 -9.03 9.04 16.07
C VAL A 350 -9.39 9.99 17.22
N ARG A 351 -8.43 10.75 17.76
CA ARG A 351 -8.71 11.74 18.81
C ARG A 351 -9.68 12.83 18.35
N LEU A 352 -9.65 13.20 17.08
CA LEU A 352 -10.57 14.19 16.50
C LEU A 352 -11.99 13.65 16.32
N MET A 353 -12.21 12.34 16.50
CA MET A 353 -13.53 11.71 16.45
C MET A 353 -14.30 11.79 17.78
N HIS A 354 -13.65 12.29 18.85
CA HIS A 354 -14.25 12.55 20.16
C HIS A 354 -14.94 11.34 20.83
N TYR A 355 -14.42 10.14 20.64
CA TYR A 355 -14.86 8.95 21.37
C TYR A 355 -14.53 9.05 22.86
N ARG A 356 -15.33 8.39 23.69
CA ARG A 356 -15.14 8.37 25.15
C ARG A 356 -13.85 7.71 25.57
N ARG A 357 -13.51 6.56 24.93
CA ARG A 357 -12.26 5.81 25.13
C ARG A 357 -11.75 5.29 23.81
N VAL A 358 -10.45 5.27 23.67
CA VAL A 358 -9.73 4.65 22.56
C VAL A 358 -9.12 3.33 23.04
N ILE A 359 -9.65 2.22 22.53
CA ILE A 359 -9.15 0.86 22.79
C ILE A 359 -8.41 0.40 21.54
N CYS A 360 -7.10 0.17 21.65
CA CYS A 360 -6.23 -0.25 20.54
C CYS A 360 -5.80 -1.71 20.70
N ALA A 361 -6.35 -2.60 19.87
CA ALA A 361 -5.87 -3.96 19.73
C ALA A 361 -4.78 -3.99 18.65
N PHE A 362 -3.52 -4.03 19.07
CA PHE A 362 -2.37 -3.91 18.18
C PHE A 362 -1.67 -5.26 17.98
N GLN A 363 -1.37 -5.58 16.72
CA GLN A 363 -0.55 -6.72 16.33
C GLN A 363 0.73 -6.22 15.67
N PRO A 364 1.88 -6.24 16.37
CA PRO A 364 3.15 -5.87 15.77
C PRO A 364 3.45 -6.75 14.54
N HIS A 365 4.11 -6.17 13.54
CA HIS A 365 4.42 -6.86 12.29
C HIS A 365 5.92 -6.97 12.12
N THR A 366 6.43 -8.20 12.05
CA THR A 366 7.82 -8.65 12.03
C THR A 366 8.61 -8.43 13.33
N TYR A 367 9.50 -9.35 13.63
CA TYR A 367 10.33 -9.27 14.83
C TYR A 367 11.40 -8.18 14.71
N SER A 368 12.01 -8.04 13.54
CA SER A 368 13.06 -7.06 13.28
C SER A 368 12.56 -5.63 13.48
N ARG A 369 11.41 -5.27 12.87
CA ARG A 369 10.81 -3.94 13.03
C ARG A 369 10.38 -3.68 14.47
N THR A 370 9.72 -4.65 15.12
CA THR A 370 9.30 -4.52 16.52
C THR A 370 10.48 -4.24 17.43
N LYS A 371 11.63 -4.89 17.20
CA LYS A 371 12.85 -4.66 17.98
C LYS A 371 13.47 -3.30 17.69
N ALA A 372 13.60 -2.94 16.41
CA ALA A 372 14.26 -1.70 15.99
C ALA A 372 13.50 -0.44 16.46
N LEU A 373 12.15 -0.48 16.44
CA LEU A 373 11.28 0.65 16.77
C LEU A 373 10.54 0.44 18.12
N PHE A 374 11.11 -0.35 19.01
CA PHE A 374 10.45 -0.77 20.26
C PHE A 374 9.96 0.41 21.09
N GLN A 375 10.83 1.38 21.37
CA GLN A 375 10.48 2.52 22.21
C GLN A 375 9.41 3.40 21.54
N ASP A 376 9.49 3.59 20.23
CA ASP A 376 8.51 4.39 19.49
C ASP A 376 7.12 3.75 19.56
N PHE A 377 7.01 2.41 19.46
CA PHE A 377 5.74 1.71 19.67
C PHE A 377 5.23 1.86 21.10
N VAL A 378 6.09 1.76 22.10
CA VAL A 378 5.73 1.96 23.52
C VAL A 378 5.15 3.36 23.73
N ASP A 379 5.80 4.38 23.17
CA ASP A 379 5.39 5.78 23.34
C ASP A 379 4.03 6.04 22.70
N GLU A 380 3.76 5.50 21.50
CA GLU A 380 2.45 5.63 20.86
C GLU A 380 1.36 4.85 21.62
N LEU A 381 1.62 3.62 22.03
CA LEU A 381 0.64 2.79 22.74
C LEU A 381 0.32 3.31 24.15
N ARG A 382 1.17 4.12 24.76
CA ARG A 382 0.88 4.82 26.02
C ARG A 382 -0.18 5.92 25.87
N THR A 383 -0.48 6.31 24.65
CA THR A 383 -1.41 7.42 24.37
C THR A 383 -2.87 6.99 24.27
N VAL A 384 -3.16 5.68 24.28
CA VAL A 384 -4.52 5.14 24.25
C VAL A 384 -5.04 4.80 25.63
N ASP A 385 -6.37 4.75 25.80
CA ASP A 385 -6.98 4.42 27.10
C ASP A 385 -6.78 2.95 27.47
N GLN A 386 -6.74 2.05 26.47
CA GLN A 386 -6.48 0.64 26.66
C GLN A 386 -5.72 0.06 25.46
N ALA A 387 -4.50 -0.41 25.70
CA ALA A 387 -3.75 -1.20 24.73
C ALA A 387 -3.98 -2.70 24.96
N VAL A 388 -4.24 -3.45 23.87
CA VAL A 388 -4.37 -4.92 23.85
C VAL A 388 -3.42 -5.45 22.80
N LEU A 389 -2.44 -6.27 23.20
CA LEU A 389 -1.35 -6.70 22.33
C LEU A 389 -1.50 -8.17 21.95
N ALA A 390 -1.64 -8.44 20.65
CA ALA A 390 -1.57 -9.79 20.09
C ALA A 390 -0.10 -10.21 19.86
N ASP A 391 0.16 -11.50 19.64
CA ASP A 391 1.48 -11.96 19.24
C ASP A 391 1.96 -11.29 17.95
N ILE A 392 3.28 -11.10 17.84
CA ILE A 392 3.90 -10.53 16.64
C ILE A 392 3.53 -11.38 15.43
N TYR A 393 3.00 -10.75 14.40
CA TYR A 393 2.82 -11.38 13.10
C TYR A 393 4.17 -11.52 12.40
N ALA A 394 4.71 -12.73 12.41
CA ALA A 394 6.06 -13.02 11.94
C ALA A 394 6.27 -12.78 10.43
N ALA A 395 5.19 -12.79 9.63
CA ALA A 395 5.25 -12.78 8.18
C ALA A 395 6.17 -13.92 7.66
N ARG A 396 7.41 -13.58 7.28
CA ARG A 396 8.42 -14.52 6.78
C ARG A 396 9.66 -14.60 7.68
N GLU A 397 9.63 -13.93 8.84
CA GLU A 397 10.76 -13.91 9.75
C GLU A 397 10.69 -15.08 10.77
N GLN A 398 11.86 -15.49 11.24
CA GLN A 398 12.02 -16.25 12.46
C GLN A 398 12.48 -15.32 13.57
N ASN A 399 12.08 -15.57 14.81
CA ASN A 399 12.48 -14.74 15.95
C ASN A 399 13.95 -14.97 16.33
N THR A 400 14.86 -14.33 15.60
CA THR A 400 16.31 -14.37 15.88
C THR A 400 16.76 -13.23 16.79
N VAL A 401 15.90 -12.23 17.03
CA VAL A 401 16.23 -11.02 17.81
C VAL A 401 15.71 -11.07 19.24
N GLY A 402 14.98 -12.12 19.61
CA GLY A 402 14.53 -12.40 20.98
C GLY A 402 13.55 -11.36 21.51
N ILE A 403 12.56 -10.92 20.72
CA ILE A 403 11.52 -9.96 21.10
C ILE A 403 10.13 -10.61 21.04
N SER A 404 9.22 -10.18 21.92
CA SER A 404 7.82 -10.59 21.94
C SER A 404 6.88 -9.40 22.16
N SER A 405 5.59 -9.59 21.86
CA SER A 405 4.56 -8.60 22.23
C SER A 405 4.36 -8.48 23.73
N GLN A 406 4.74 -9.50 24.50
CA GLN A 406 4.72 -9.45 25.96
C GLN A 406 5.71 -8.42 26.49
N ASP A 407 6.89 -8.28 25.84
CA ASP A 407 7.88 -7.25 26.21
C ASP A 407 7.32 -5.85 25.99
N LEU A 408 6.61 -5.61 24.88
CA LEU A 408 5.91 -4.34 24.64
C LEU A 408 4.83 -4.08 25.69
N ALA A 409 4.01 -5.10 26.01
CA ALA A 409 2.95 -4.97 27.00
C ALA A 409 3.49 -4.62 28.39
N ALA A 410 4.66 -5.12 28.76
CA ALA A 410 5.29 -4.83 30.04
C ALA A 410 5.70 -3.36 30.20
N GLU A 411 6.01 -2.67 29.08
CA GLU A 411 6.44 -1.25 29.09
C GLU A 411 5.26 -0.27 28.93
N VAL A 412 4.06 -0.73 28.57
CA VAL A 412 2.87 0.10 28.40
C VAL A 412 1.95 -0.05 29.62
N PRO A 413 1.77 0.98 30.46
CA PRO A 413 0.95 0.89 31.67
C PRO A 413 -0.50 0.46 31.35
N GLY A 414 -0.99 -0.58 32.02
CA GLY A 414 -2.35 -1.09 31.84
C GLY A 414 -2.58 -1.89 30.54
N ALA A 415 -1.56 -2.12 29.73
CA ALA A 415 -1.68 -2.96 28.56
C ALA A 415 -1.96 -4.42 28.93
N VAL A 416 -2.73 -5.10 28.07
CA VAL A 416 -3.06 -6.52 28.23
C VAL A 416 -2.49 -7.31 27.06
N TYR A 417 -1.71 -8.34 27.38
CA TYR A 417 -1.19 -9.27 26.40
C TYR A 417 -2.16 -10.42 26.17
N CYS A 418 -2.61 -10.58 24.92
CA CYS A 418 -3.52 -11.61 24.45
C CYS A 418 -2.88 -12.32 23.27
N PRO A 419 -2.15 -13.43 23.42
CA PRO A 419 -1.34 -14.01 22.36
C PRO A 419 -2.15 -14.42 21.13
N ARG A 420 -3.35 -14.95 21.31
CA ARG A 420 -4.19 -15.43 20.20
C ARG A 420 -5.30 -14.42 19.88
N LEU A 421 -5.68 -14.32 18.62
CA LEU A 421 -6.77 -13.42 18.17
C LEU A 421 -8.11 -13.71 18.89
N GLN A 422 -8.35 -14.97 19.26
CA GLN A 422 -9.54 -15.34 20.03
C GLN A 422 -9.50 -14.77 21.46
N ASP A 423 -8.32 -14.70 22.07
CA ASP A 423 -8.16 -14.10 23.41
C ASP A 423 -8.36 -12.58 23.33
N VAL A 424 -7.85 -11.93 22.26
CA VAL A 424 -8.12 -10.52 21.96
C VAL A 424 -9.62 -10.28 21.83
N THR A 425 -10.32 -11.07 21.00
CA THR A 425 -11.78 -10.93 20.83
C THR A 425 -12.52 -11.10 22.16
N THR A 426 -12.15 -12.10 22.95
CA THR A 426 -12.79 -12.38 24.26
C THR A 426 -12.57 -11.22 25.22
N TYR A 427 -11.36 -10.68 25.28
CA TYR A 427 -11.05 -9.54 26.15
C TYR A 427 -11.84 -8.30 25.72
N LEU A 428 -11.80 -7.93 24.42
CA LEU A 428 -12.52 -6.78 23.87
C LEU A 428 -14.03 -6.89 24.12
N ARG A 429 -14.61 -8.10 23.96
CA ARG A 429 -16.04 -8.37 24.23
C ARG A 429 -16.42 -8.13 25.69
N GLY A 430 -15.48 -8.35 26.61
CA GLY A 430 -15.66 -8.13 28.06
C GLY A 430 -15.60 -6.66 28.47
N ILE A 431 -14.85 -5.82 27.77
CA ILE A 431 -14.58 -4.43 28.19
C ILE A 431 -15.33 -3.38 27.38
N ALA A 432 -15.86 -3.73 26.18
CA ALA A 432 -16.56 -2.82 25.28
C ALA A 432 -17.76 -2.15 25.94
N GLN A 433 -17.87 -0.84 25.80
CA GLN A 433 -18.95 -0.01 26.36
C GLN A 433 -19.44 1.01 25.32
N PRO A 434 -20.67 1.52 25.44
CA PRO A 434 -21.16 2.58 24.56
C PRO A 434 -20.25 3.81 24.56
N GLY A 435 -19.99 4.36 23.37
CA GLY A 435 -19.15 5.52 23.16
C GLY A 435 -17.63 5.22 23.08
N ASP A 436 -17.23 3.95 23.16
CA ASP A 436 -15.85 3.54 22.89
C ASP A 436 -15.59 3.44 21.38
N ILE A 437 -14.34 3.66 20.99
CA ILE A 437 -13.81 3.17 19.71
C ILE A 437 -12.87 2.00 19.97
N ILE A 438 -13.06 0.92 19.23
CA ILE A 438 -12.16 -0.25 19.22
C ILE A 438 -11.43 -0.27 17.89
N LEU A 439 -10.12 -0.14 17.95
CA LEU A 439 -9.23 -0.21 16.79
C LEU A 439 -8.59 -1.59 16.73
N THR A 440 -8.68 -2.28 15.59
CA THR A 440 -7.81 -3.41 15.26
C THR A 440 -6.70 -2.92 14.35
N VAL A 441 -5.46 -2.93 14.83
CA VAL A 441 -4.34 -2.25 14.17
C VAL A 441 -3.19 -3.21 13.89
N GLY A 442 -2.74 -3.25 12.64
CA GLY A 442 -1.59 -4.05 12.22
C GLY A 442 -1.69 -4.59 10.81
N ALA A 443 -0.57 -4.86 10.17
CA ALA A 443 -0.50 -5.41 8.81
C ALA A 443 -0.79 -6.92 8.74
N GLY A 444 -0.88 -7.60 9.88
CA GLY A 444 -1.23 -9.01 9.98
C GLY A 444 -2.73 -9.29 9.90
N ASP A 445 -3.19 -10.21 10.70
CA ASP A 445 -4.56 -10.73 10.68
C ASP A 445 -5.43 -10.29 11.88
N ILE A 446 -4.99 -9.29 12.63
CA ILE A 446 -5.70 -8.74 13.81
C ILE A 446 -7.13 -8.26 13.49
N TYR A 447 -7.39 -7.82 12.23
CA TYR A 447 -8.73 -7.44 11.78
C TYR A 447 -9.79 -8.51 12.03
N LYS A 448 -9.38 -9.80 11.99
CA LYS A 448 -10.27 -10.93 12.29
C LYS A 448 -10.84 -10.89 13.71
N ALA A 449 -10.07 -10.33 14.67
CA ALA A 449 -10.56 -10.17 16.04
C ALA A 449 -11.70 -9.13 16.12
N GLY A 450 -11.60 -8.03 15.38
CA GLY A 450 -12.66 -7.04 15.24
C GLY A 450 -13.91 -7.60 14.53
N GLU A 451 -13.71 -8.31 13.41
CA GLU A 451 -14.82 -8.96 12.69
C GLU A 451 -15.54 -10.02 13.53
N ALA A 452 -14.80 -10.72 14.41
CA ALA A 452 -15.39 -11.71 15.33
C ALA A 452 -16.24 -11.09 16.46
N LEU A 453 -16.07 -9.79 16.76
CA LEU A 453 -16.95 -9.07 17.68
C LEU A 453 -18.35 -8.84 17.07
N LEU A 454 -18.42 -8.70 15.74
CA LEU A 454 -19.65 -8.40 15.00
C LEU A 454 -20.50 -9.64 14.70
N LYS A 455 -19.96 -10.83 14.97
CA LYS A 455 -20.66 -12.13 14.83
C LYS A 455 -21.23 -12.59 16.16
#